data_1d46437c82feaf96c4c973aa73a43b31
#
_entry.id   1d46437c82feaf96c4c973aa73a43b31
#
_cell.length_a   1.000
_cell.length_b   1.000
_cell.length_c   1.000
_cell.angle_alpha   90.00
_cell.angle_beta   90.00
_cell.angle_gamma   90.00
#
_symmetry.space_group_name_H-M   'P 1'
#
loop_
_entity.id
_entity.type
_entity.pdbx_description
1 polymer ?
#
loop_
_entity_poly.entity_id
_entity_poly.type
_entity_poly.pdbx_seq_one_letter_code
_entity_poly.pdbx_strand_id
1 'polypeptide(L)'
;MGITERRERQKAELRDTILAAASRIMAEDGFAGLTMRKIADAIEYSPATIYLHFESRDEIAMQLVRDGFAALLAHMEPAPRVADPRERLATLGRCYVDFARAQPQTYRLIFMEDERFAEHVMARVKESDNADGGAFDFLTATVNELIAEGTFVARPADLVAGLLWSALHGIASLKISCVTYPFPGDTEEPVRVMIDALVRGFSR
;
A
#
# COMPACT_ATOMS: atom_id res chain seq x y z
N MET A 1 -25.88 -23.49 14.37
CA MET A 1 -24.44 -23.21 14.37
C MET A 1 -23.69 -24.42 14.89
N GLY A 2 -22.94 -25.10 14.04
CA GLY A 2 -22.21 -26.32 14.38
C GLY A 2 -20.93 -26.04 15.19
N ILE A 3 -20.43 -27.06 15.90
CA ILE A 3 -19.19 -26.97 16.68
C ILE A 3 -18.00 -26.62 15.74
N THR A 4 -18.01 -27.12 14.52
CA THR A 4 -16.97 -26.85 13.48
C THR A 4 -16.96 -25.40 13.08
N GLU A 5 -18.12 -24.80 12.77
CA GLU A 5 -18.24 -23.37 12.39
C GLU A 5 -17.76 -22.44 13.52
N ARG A 6 -18.04 -22.80 14.78
CA ARG A 6 -17.54 -22.05 15.93
C ARG A 6 -16.02 -22.09 16.03
N ARG A 7 -15.41 -23.26 15.81
CA ARG A 7 -13.93 -23.44 15.85
C ARG A 7 -13.26 -22.64 14.72
N GLU A 8 -13.79 -22.71 13.52
CA GLU A 8 -13.25 -21.95 12.37
C GLU A 8 -13.31 -20.44 12.61
N ARG A 9 -14.44 -19.94 13.15
CA ARG A 9 -14.57 -18.53 13.51
C ARG A 9 -13.57 -18.14 14.59
N GLN A 10 -13.40 -18.91 15.65
CA GLN A 10 -12.41 -18.64 16.70
C GLN A 10 -10.98 -18.64 16.15
N LYS A 11 -10.69 -19.54 15.19
CA LYS A 11 -9.40 -19.59 14.51
C LYS A 11 -9.16 -18.34 13.68
N ALA A 12 -10.17 -17.85 12.95
CA ALA A 12 -10.07 -16.61 12.17
C ALA A 12 -9.90 -15.38 13.10
N GLU A 13 -10.72 -15.25 14.14
CA GLU A 13 -10.63 -14.17 15.13
C GLU A 13 -9.24 -14.09 15.79
N LEU A 14 -8.65 -15.23 16.12
CA LEU A 14 -7.29 -15.26 16.68
C LEU A 14 -6.23 -14.89 15.64
N ARG A 15 -6.41 -15.32 14.37
CA ARG A 15 -5.51 -14.94 13.28
C ARG A 15 -5.51 -13.40 13.09
N ASP A 16 -6.68 -12.78 13.11
CA ASP A 16 -6.83 -11.32 13.01
C ASP A 16 -6.19 -10.60 14.21
N THR A 17 -6.33 -11.16 15.42
CA THR A 17 -5.69 -10.65 16.63
C THR A 17 -4.15 -10.70 16.54
N ILE A 18 -3.60 -11.79 16.01
CA ILE A 18 -2.15 -11.93 15.76
C ILE A 18 -1.67 -10.87 14.77
N LEU A 19 -2.37 -10.69 13.65
CA LEU A 19 -2.01 -9.69 12.62
C LEU A 19 -2.10 -8.27 13.16
N ALA A 20 -3.13 -7.94 13.93
CA ALA A 20 -3.26 -6.62 14.57
C ALA A 20 -2.13 -6.33 15.55
N ALA A 21 -1.72 -7.30 16.38
CA ALA A 21 -0.59 -7.15 17.28
C ALA A 21 0.73 -7.00 16.51
N ALA A 22 0.94 -7.80 15.47
CA ALA A 22 2.12 -7.73 14.62
C ALA A 22 2.24 -6.37 13.89
N SER A 23 1.14 -5.85 13.34
CA SER A 23 1.08 -4.52 12.72
C SER A 23 1.49 -3.41 13.69
N ARG A 24 1.00 -3.47 14.94
CA ARG A 24 1.38 -2.50 15.99
C ARG A 24 2.87 -2.59 16.33
N ILE A 25 3.40 -3.80 16.51
CA ILE A 25 4.83 -4.02 16.81
C ILE A 25 5.70 -3.48 15.67
N MET A 26 5.31 -3.73 14.41
CA MET A 26 6.04 -3.21 13.25
C MET A 26 5.99 -1.68 13.18
N ALA A 27 4.86 -1.05 13.52
CA ALA A 27 4.75 0.39 13.55
C ALA A 27 5.63 1.06 14.62
N GLU A 28 5.87 0.38 15.75
CA GLU A 28 6.65 0.88 16.89
C GLU A 28 8.14 0.57 16.76
N ASP A 29 8.50 -0.64 16.34
CA ASP A 29 9.86 -1.19 16.42
C ASP A 29 10.42 -1.65 15.06
N GLY A 30 9.68 -1.46 13.96
CA GLY A 30 10.03 -1.93 12.63
C GLY A 30 10.03 -3.46 12.49
N PHE A 31 10.37 -3.95 11.29
CA PHE A 31 10.44 -5.39 11.02
C PHE A 31 11.46 -6.12 11.90
N ALA A 32 12.58 -5.47 12.25
CA ALA A 32 13.59 -6.06 13.13
C ALA A 32 13.04 -6.36 14.54
N GLY A 33 12.07 -5.59 15.01
CA GLY A 33 11.40 -5.76 16.29
C GLY A 33 10.32 -6.85 16.31
N LEU A 34 9.87 -7.31 15.14
CA LEU A 34 8.83 -8.34 15.03
C LEU A 34 9.38 -9.73 15.38
N THR A 35 8.86 -10.34 16.42
CA THR A 35 9.20 -11.73 16.82
C THR A 35 7.95 -12.48 17.23
N MET A 36 7.93 -13.81 17.01
CA MET A 36 6.81 -14.68 17.43
C MET A 36 6.52 -14.58 18.93
N ARG A 37 7.58 -14.45 19.75
CA ARG A 37 7.45 -14.28 21.20
C ARG A 37 6.80 -12.95 21.56
N LYS A 38 7.25 -11.85 20.95
CA LYS A 38 6.71 -10.51 21.23
C LYS A 38 5.24 -10.38 20.82
N ILE A 39 4.85 -11.03 19.70
CA ILE A 39 3.45 -11.13 19.29
C ILE A 39 2.64 -11.89 20.34
N ALA A 40 3.13 -13.07 20.77
CA ALA A 40 2.47 -13.91 21.78
C ALA A 40 2.28 -13.16 23.11
N ASP A 41 3.33 -12.50 23.59
CA ASP A 41 3.30 -11.70 24.81
C ASP A 41 2.27 -10.55 24.69
N ALA A 42 2.17 -9.89 23.52
CA ALA A 42 1.26 -8.79 23.28
C ALA A 42 -0.23 -9.16 23.27
N ILE A 43 -0.56 -10.45 23.02
CA ILE A 43 -1.94 -10.94 22.99
C ILE A 43 -2.22 -11.94 24.12
N GLU A 44 -1.30 -12.10 25.08
CA GLU A 44 -1.42 -13.00 26.24
C GLU A 44 -1.60 -14.49 25.87
N TYR A 45 -0.92 -14.93 24.80
CA TYR A 45 -0.88 -16.32 24.36
C TYR A 45 0.52 -16.91 24.42
N SER A 46 0.63 -18.25 24.27
CA SER A 46 1.92 -18.90 24.15
C SER A 46 2.48 -18.74 22.72
N PRO A 47 3.83 -18.67 22.53
CA PRO A 47 4.42 -18.72 21.19
C PRO A 47 3.98 -19.95 20.38
N ALA A 48 3.77 -21.09 21.04
CA ALA A 48 3.26 -22.30 20.39
C ALA A 48 1.89 -22.09 19.75
N THR A 49 1.03 -21.27 20.35
CA THR A 49 -0.27 -20.91 19.79
C THR A 49 -0.12 -20.10 18.51
N ILE A 50 0.84 -19.18 18.45
CA ILE A 50 1.09 -18.39 17.24
C ILE A 50 1.55 -19.30 16.10
N TYR A 51 2.42 -20.26 16.38
CA TYR A 51 2.90 -21.25 15.39
C TYR A 51 1.81 -22.17 14.82
N LEU A 52 0.64 -22.27 15.47
CA LEU A 52 -0.53 -22.97 14.90
C LEU A 52 -1.22 -22.17 13.79
N HIS A 53 -0.92 -20.88 13.66
CA HIS A 53 -1.56 -19.97 12.69
C HIS A 53 -0.60 -19.46 11.63
N PHE A 54 0.70 -19.34 11.96
CA PHE A 54 1.74 -18.81 11.07
C PHE A 54 3.05 -19.56 11.32
N GLU A 55 3.71 -19.97 10.28
CA GLU A 55 4.98 -20.73 10.35
C GLU A 55 6.16 -19.86 10.80
N SER A 56 6.11 -18.54 10.50
CA SER A 56 7.19 -17.62 10.82
C SER A 56 6.69 -16.17 10.93
N ARG A 57 7.54 -15.31 11.50
CA ARG A 57 7.29 -13.85 11.48
C ARG A 57 7.25 -13.27 10.06
N ASP A 58 8.02 -13.86 9.15
CA ASP A 58 8.07 -13.42 7.75
C ASP A 58 6.74 -13.69 7.05
N GLU A 59 6.09 -14.82 7.35
CA GLU A 59 4.74 -15.12 6.85
C GLU A 59 3.71 -14.12 7.35
N ILE A 60 3.80 -13.74 8.64
CA ILE A 60 2.94 -12.68 9.22
C ILE A 60 3.17 -11.36 8.50
N ALA A 61 4.42 -10.97 8.31
CA ALA A 61 4.77 -9.74 7.60
C ALA A 61 4.30 -9.76 6.13
N MET A 62 4.47 -10.87 5.42
CA MET A 62 3.94 -11.06 4.06
C MET A 62 2.42 -10.91 4.00
N GLN A 63 1.70 -11.46 5.00
CA GLN A 63 0.25 -11.30 5.07
C GLN A 63 -0.14 -9.83 5.27
N LEU A 64 0.53 -9.13 6.20
CA LEU A 64 0.29 -7.70 6.43
C LEU A 64 0.56 -6.84 5.18
N VAL A 65 1.60 -7.17 4.40
CA VAL A 65 1.88 -6.48 3.12
C VAL A 65 0.76 -6.74 2.11
N ARG A 66 0.31 -8.00 1.96
CA ARG A 66 -0.80 -8.34 1.06
C ARG A 66 -2.09 -7.61 1.44
N ASP A 67 -2.41 -7.60 2.73
CA ASP A 67 -3.59 -6.89 3.24
C ASP A 67 -3.46 -5.37 3.01
N GLY A 68 -2.24 -4.83 3.14
CA GLY A 68 -1.93 -3.43 2.86
C GLY A 68 -2.14 -3.06 1.39
N PHE A 69 -1.66 -3.87 0.46
CA PHE A 69 -1.91 -3.65 -0.97
C PHE A 69 -3.39 -3.84 -1.34
N ALA A 70 -4.07 -4.81 -0.75
CA ALA A 70 -5.51 -4.97 -0.94
C ALA A 70 -6.30 -3.74 -0.45
N ALA A 71 -5.90 -3.16 0.68
CA ALA A 71 -6.50 -1.93 1.19
C ALA A 71 -6.21 -0.71 0.27
N LEU A 72 -5.00 -0.61 -0.29
CA LEU A 72 -4.67 0.42 -1.29
C LEU A 72 -5.55 0.29 -2.54
N LEU A 73 -5.68 -0.92 -3.08
CA LEU A 73 -6.55 -1.18 -4.23
C LEU A 73 -8.01 -0.83 -3.97
N ALA A 74 -8.53 -1.22 -2.81
CA ALA A 74 -9.88 -0.86 -2.41
C ALA A 74 -10.08 0.67 -2.36
N HIS A 75 -9.06 1.42 -1.94
CA HIS A 75 -9.07 2.89 -1.96
C HIS A 75 -9.07 3.47 -3.38
N MET A 76 -8.41 2.78 -4.32
CA MET A 76 -8.31 3.19 -5.72
C MET A 76 -9.54 2.81 -6.57
N GLU A 77 -10.44 1.98 -6.04
CA GLU A 77 -11.63 1.45 -6.74
C GLU A 77 -12.50 2.52 -7.45
N PRO A 78 -12.64 3.75 -6.95
CA PRO A 78 -13.39 4.79 -7.66
C PRO A 78 -12.76 5.22 -8.99
N ALA A 79 -11.44 5.14 -9.14
CA ALA A 79 -10.73 5.69 -10.29
C ALA A 79 -11.03 4.97 -11.62
N PRO A 80 -11.09 3.62 -11.70
CA PRO A 80 -11.41 2.92 -12.95
C PRO A 80 -12.79 3.28 -13.54
N ARG A 81 -13.69 3.84 -12.74
CA ARG A 81 -15.03 4.27 -13.18
C ARG A 81 -15.03 5.63 -13.89
N VAL A 82 -13.94 6.37 -13.80
CA VAL A 82 -13.79 7.68 -14.47
C VAL A 82 -13.44 7.45 -15.94
N ALA A 83 -14.29 7.93 -16.84
CA ALA A 83 -14.16 7.67 -18.27
C ALA A 83 -12.99 8.46 -18.89
N ASP A 84 -12.83 9.74 -18.55
CA ASP A 84 -11.73 10.58 -19.03
C ASP A 84 -10.40 10.15 -18.40
N PRO A 85 -9.39 9.73 -19.18
CA PRO A 85 -8.11 9.26 -18.62
C PRO A 85 -7.32 10.34 -17.88
N ARG A 86 -7.51 11.64 -18.18
CA ARG A 86 -6.88 12.74 -17.41
C ARG A 86 -7.52 12.87 -16.03
N GLU A 87 -8.84 12.87 -15.97
CA GLU A 87 -9.58 12.90 -14.71
C GLU A 87 -9.33 11.62 -13.89
N ARG A 88 -9.22 10.47 -14.58
CA ARG A 88 -8.86 9.20 -13.97
C ARG A 88 -7.49 9.27 -13.31
N LEU A 89 -6.49 9.83 -13.99
CA LEU A 89 -5.15 10.03 -13.43
C LEU A 89 -5.17 10.91 -12.17
N ALA A 90 -5.92 12.02 -12.21
CA ALA A 90 -6.10 12.88 -11.04
C ALA A 90 -6.80 12.16 -9.89
N THR A 91 -7.80 11.32 -10.20
CA THR A 91 -8.50 10.51 -9.20
C THR A 91 -7.61 9.45 -8.59
N LEU A 92 -6.79 8.76 -9.39
CA LEU A 92 -5.77 7.81 -8.89
C LEU A 92 -4.81 8.51 -7.91
N GLY A 93 -4.32 9.68 -8.28
CA GLY A 93 -3.42 10.46 -7.42
C GLY A 93 -4.07 10.86 -6.09
N ARG A 94 -5.32 11.32 -6.11
CA ARG A 94 -6.07 11.62 -4.87
C ARG A 94 -6.25 10.38 -4.01
N CYS A 95 -6.76 9.29 -4.59
CA CYS A 95 -6.97 8.03 -3.86
C CYS A 95 -5.68 7.52 -3.20
N TYR A 96 -4.55 7.61 -3.92
CA TYR A 96 -3.24 7.20 -3.39
C TYR A 96 -2.82 8.02 -2.17
N VAL A 97 -2.91 9.35 -2.24
CA VAL A 97 -2.51 10.23 -1.14
C VAL A 97 -3.52 10.19 0.01
N ASP A 98 -4.80 10.01 -0.28
CA ASP A 98 -5.84 9.82 0.74
C ASP A 98 -5.67 8.48 1.50
N PHE A 99 -5.29 7.40 0.80
CA PHE A 99 -4.91 6.15 1.45
C PHE A 99 -3.75 6.35 2.43
N ALA A 100 -2.68 7.01 2.01
CA ALA A 100 -1.53 7.29 2.87
C ALA A 100 -1.91 8.09 4.12
N ARG A 101 -2.84 9.03 4.00
CA ARG A 101 -3.37 9.83 5.11
C ARG A 101 -4.28 9.02 6.03
N ALA A 102 -5.17 8.21 5.45
CA ALA A 102 -6.15 7.42 6.20
C ALA A 102 -5.49 6.24 6.93
N GLN A 103 -4.45 5.64 6.34
CA GLN A 103 -3.78 4.45 6.85
C GLN A 103 -2.24 4.62 6.85
N PRO A 104 -1.70 5.60 7.63
CA PRO A 104 -0.28 5.94 7.56
C PRO A 104 0.65 4.79 8.00
N GLN A 105 0.21 3.93 8.92
CA GLN A 105 0.98 2.76 9.36
C GLN A 105 1.05 1.70 8.27
N THR A 106 -0.06 1.40 7.60
CA THR A 106 -0.12 0.49 6.46
C THR A 106 0.72 1.01 5.30
N TYR A 107 0.65 2.31 5.00
CA TYR A 107 1.45 2.94 3.97
C TYR A 107 2.95 2.82 4.25
N ARG A 108 3.38 3.07 5.50
CA ARG A 108 4.79 2.88 5.91
C ARG A 108 5.24 1.44 5.72
N LEU A 109 4.40 0.49 6.13
CA LEU A 109 4.69 -0.94 6.01
C LEU A 109 4.97 -1.36 4.56
N ILE A 110 4.15 -0.93 3.61
CA ILE A 110 4.26 -1.37 2.21
C ILE A 110 5.26 -0.57 1.37
N PHE A 111 5.66 0.65 1.82
CA PHE A 111 6.48 1.55 1.00
C PHE A 111 7.71 2.13 1.70
N MET A 112 7.81 2.08 3.02
CA MET A 112 8.82 2.85 3.77
C MET A 112 9.62 2.01 4.76
N GLU A 113 9.51 0.68 4.72
CA GLU A 113 10.33 -0.22 5.52
C GLU A 113 11.77 -0.32 4.98
N ASP A 114 12.68 -0.85 5.78
CA ASP A 114 14.10 -0.92 5.48
C ASP A 114 14.44 -1.94 4.38
N GLU A 115 15.70 -1.90 3.92
CA GLU A 115 16.23 -2.78 2.87
C GLU A 115 16.08 -4.28 3.22
N ARG A 116 16.24 -4.64 4.50
CA ARG A 116 16.09 -6.04 4.94
C ARG A 116 14.66 -6.52 4.79
N PHE A 117 13.70 -5.67 5.09
CA PHE A 117 12.30 -5.97 4.86
C PHE A 117 12.03 -6.15 3.36
N ALA A 118 12.55 -5.25 2.53
CA ALA A 118 12.39 -5.34 1.09
C ALA A 118 12.96 -6.66 0.53
N GLU A 119 14.16 -7.08 0.95
CA GLU A 119 14.78 -8.32 0.51
C GLU A 119 14.04 -9.57 1.00
N HIS A 120 13.61 -9.61 2.26
CA HIS A 120 13.06 -10.82 2.87
C HIS A 120 11.56 -11.00 2.67
N VAL A 121 10.81 -9.91 2.63
CA VAL A 121 9.35 -9.92 2.58
C VAL A 121 8.84 -9.51 1.21
N MET A 122 9.23 -8.33 0.72
CA MET A 122 8.70 -7.80 -0.54
C MET A 122 9.10 -8.63 -1.75
N ALA A 123 10.32 -9.21 -1.78
CA ALA A 123 10.73 -10.09 -2.87
C ALA A 123 9.82 -11.33 -2.95
N ARG A 124 9.50 -11.96 -1.80
CA ARG A 124 8.60 -13.12 -1.74
C ARG A 124 7.14 -12.77 -2.06
N VAL A 125 6.70 -11.57 -1.66
CA VAL A 125 5.36 -11.11 -2.02
C VAL A 125 5.26 -10.92 -3.54
N LYS A 126 6.29 -10.39 -4.20
CA LYS A 126 6.33 -10.23 -5.67
C LYS A 126 6.38 -11.54 -6.45
N GLU A 127 6.98 -12.59 -5.87
CA GLU A 127 7.00 -13.93 -6.48
C GLU A 127 5.63 -14.64 -6.44
N SER A 128 4.76 -14.25 -5.54
CA SER A 128 3.38 -14.77 -5.45
C SER A 128 2.44 -13.84 -6.18
N ASP A 129 1.96 -14.23 -7.38
CA ASP A 129 1.05 -13.51 -8.28
C ASP A 129 0.42 -12.19 -7.77
N ASN A 130 0.68 -11.08 -8.49
CA ASN A 130 0.10 -9.74 -8.29
C ASN A 130 0.27 -9.15 -6.86
N ALA A 131 1.49 -9.07 -6.43
CA ALA A 131 1.82 -8.63 -5.07
C ALA A 131 1.42 -7.19 -4.73
N ASP A 132 1.50 -6.27 -5.69
CA ASP A 132 1.01 -4.89 -5.57
C ASP A 132 -0.48 -4.75 -5.92
N GLY A 133 -1.13 -5.90 -6.14
CA GLY A 133 -2.53 -5.99 -6.47
C GLY A 133 -2.91 -5.27 -7.76
N GLY A 134 -1.93 -4.89 -8.61
CA GLY A 134 -2.19 -4.17 -9.85
C GLY A 134 -2.39 -2.65 -9.69
N ALA A 135 -2.07 -2.06 -8.54
CA ALA A 135 -2.20 -0.61 -8.36
C ALA A 135 -1.33 0.18 -9.34
N PHE A 136 -0.10 -0.30 -9.59
CA PHE A 136 0.79 0.30 -10.59
C PHE A 136 0.32 0.02 -12.02
N ASP A 137 -0.30 -1.15 -12.27
CA ASP A 137 -0.87 -1.52 -13.56
C ASP A 137 -2.03 -0.58 -13.95
N PHE A 138 -2.88 -0.17 -13.01
CA PHE A 138 -3.92 0.83 -13.27
C PHE A 138 -3.33 2.17 -13.73
N LEU A 139 -2.25 2.61 -13.10
CA LEU A 139 -1.56 3.85 -13.47
C LEU A 139 -0.95 3.72 -14.87
N THR A 140 -0.24 2.62 -15.13
CA THR A 140 0.39 2.34 -16.42
C THR A 140 -0.65 2.21 -17.54
N ALA A 141 -1.77 1.54 -17.30
CA ALA A 141 -2.87 1.45 -18.26
C ALA A 141 -3.46 2.83 -18.61
N THR A 142 -3.69 3.68 -17.60
CA THR A 142 -4.18 5.06 -17.83
C THR A 142 -3.17 5.90 -18.63
N VAL A 143 -1.87 5.76 -18.37
CA VAL A 143 -0.82 6.42 -19.13
C VAL A 143 -0.78 5.92 -20.59
N ASN A 144 -0.94 4.61 -20.82
CA ASN A 144 -1.00 4.03 -22.17
C ASN A 144 -2.18 4.61 -22.97
N GLU A 145 -3.35 4.78 -22.36
CA GLU A 145 -4.50 5.42 -23.02
C GLU A 145 -4.16 6.87 -23.43
N LEU A 146 -3.57 7.67 -22.53
CA LEU A 146 -3.17 9.05 -22.81
C LEU A 146 -2.12 9.16 -23.93
N ILE A 147 -1.22 8.18 -24.04
CA ILE A 147 -0.26 8.10 -25.17
C ILE A 147 -1.00 7.73 -26.47
N ALA A 148 -1.88 6.74 -26.42
CA ALA A 148 -2.63 6.27 -27.60
C ALA A 148 -3.56 7.36 -28.17
N GLU A 149 -4.17 8.17 -27.33
CA GLU A 149 -4.98 9.32 -27.71
C GLU A 149 -4.15 10.52 -28.24
N GLY A 150 -2.83 10.45 -28.15
CA GLY A 150 -1.93 11.53 -28.54
C GLY A 150 -1.89 12.71 -27.56
N THR A 151 -2.46 12.55 -26.38
CA THR A 151 -2.39 13.52 -25.27
C THR A 151 -0.98 13.64 -24.74
N PHE A 152 -0.30 12.52 -24.54
CA PHE A 152 1.10 12.46 -24.16
C PHE A 152 2.01 12.22 -25.37
N VAL A 153 3.22 12.75 -25.31
CA VAL A 153 4.26 12.39 -26.27
C VAL A 153 4.61 10.90 -26.11
N ALA A 154 4.93 10.23 -27.22
CA ALA A 154 5.30 8.81 -27.22
C ALA A 154 6.58 8.59 -26.38
N ARG A 155 6.42 7.94 -25.23
CA ARG A 155 7.48 7.51 -24.32
C ARG A 155 7.10 6.14 -23.74
N PRO A 156 8.03 5.38 -23.14
CA PRO A 156 7.69 4.17 -22.40
C PRO A 156 6.69 4.51 -21.28
N ALA A 157 5.53 3.85 -21.28
CA ALA A 157 4.46 4.14 -20.32
C ALA A 157 4.90 3.89 -18.87
N ASP A 158 5.71 2.84 -18.63
CA ASP A 158 6.26 2.53 -17.33
C ASP A 158 7.15 3.65 -16.78
N LEU A 159 7.93 4.32 -17.65
CA LEU A 159 8.71 5.49 -17.26
C LEU A 159 7.83 6.63 -16.80
N VAL A 160 6.77 6.95 -17.57
CA VAL A 160 5.86 8.04 -17.23
C VAL A 160 5.07 7.71 -15.96
N ALA A 161 4.55 6.48 -15.85
CA ALA A 161 3.86 6.00 -14.67
C ALA A 161 4.78 6.03 -13.43
N GLY A 162 6.04 5.60 -13.57
CA GLY A 162 7.02 5.65 -12.49
C GLY A 162 7.32 7.07 -12.00
N LEU A 163 7.42 8.05 -12.90
CA LEU A 163 7.61 9.46 -12.55
C LEU A 163 6.39 10.05 -11.84
N LEU A 164 5.18 9.74 -12.32
CA LEU A 164 3.92 10.13 -11.67
C LEU A 164 3.82 9.52 -10.27
N TRP A 165 4.08 8.22 -10.15
CA TRP A 165 4.06 7.54 -8.87
C TRP A 165 5.10 8.11 -7.90
N SER A 166 6.33 8.38 -8.36
CA SER A 166 7.40 8.96 -7.53
C SER A 166 7.00 10.33 -6.97
N ALA A 167 6.34 11.16 -7.77
CA ALA A 167 5.86 12.47 -7.33
C ALA A 167 4.72 12.35 -6.31
N LEU A 168 3.77 11.44 -6.53
CA LEU A 168 2.68 11.14 -5.57
C LEU A 168 3.22 10.56 -4.27
N HIS A 169 4.19 9.63 -4.37
CA HIS A 169 4.86 9.05 -3.21
C HIS A 169 5.62 10.12 -2.42
N GLY A 170 6.27 11.06 -3.10
CA GLY A 170 6.91 12.22 -2.46
C GLY A 170 5.94 13.03 -1.61
N ILE A 171 4.76 13.39 -2.16
CA ILE A 171 3.71 14.11 -1.41
C ILE A 171 3.23 13.27 -0.22
N ALA A 172 2.89 12.00 -0.45
CA ALA A 172 2.36 11.11 0.57
C ALA A 172 3.35 10.87 1.72
N SER A 173 4.60 10.51 1.41
CA SER A 173 5.64 10.23 2.40
C SER A 173 6.00 11.44 3.22
N LEU A 174 6.11 12.63 2.60
CA LEU A 174 6.39 13.87 3.32
C LEU A 174 5.25 14.27 4.25
N LYS A 175 3.99 14.07 3.87
CA LYS A 175 2.84 14.31 4.76
C LYS A 175 2.81 13.38 5.98
N ILE A 176 3.30 12.16 5.85
CA ILE A 176 3.35 11.18 6.95
C ILE A 176 4.56 11.42 7.87
N SER A 177 5.71 11.84 7.32
CA SER A 177 6.97 11.89 8.04
C SER A 177 7.40 13.30 8.49
N CYS A 178 6.85 14.35 7.88
CA CYS A 178 7.29 15.73 8.10
C CYS A 178 6.13 16.60 8.66
N VAL A 179 6.10 16.79 9.97
CA VAL A 179 5.05 17.58 10.66
C VAL A 179 5.02 19.05 10.24
N THR A 180 6.15 19.59 9.77
CA THR A 180 6.30 21.00 9.36
C THR A 180 6.28 21.21 7.85
N TYR A 181 5.79 20.23 7.10
CA TYR A 181 5.77 20.28 5.64
C TYR A 181 4.91 21.45 5.12
N PRO A 182 5.35 22.14 4.03
CA PRO A 182 4.79 23.43 3.63
C PRO A 182 3.39 23.40 3.01
N PHE A 183 2.73 22.23 2.91
CA PHE A 183 1.34 22.14 2.48
C PHE A 183 0.41 21.93 3.69
N PRO A 184 0.08 23.00 4.46
CA PRO A 184 -0.91 22.89 5.51
C PRO A 184 -2.28 22.65 4.89
N GLY A 185 -3.04 21.72 5.45
CA GLY A 185 -4.44 21.47 5.06
C GLY A 185 -4.62 20.34 4.07
N ASP A 186 -5.51 20.54 3.10
CA ASP A 186 -5.96 19.55 2.14
C ASP A 186 -4.83 19.05 1.22
N THR A 187 -4.90 17.77 0.85
CA THR A 187 -4.00 17.13 -0.11
C THR A 187 -4.45 17.29 -1.55
N GLU A 188 -5.69 17.70 -1.76
CA GLU A 188 -6.30 17.74 -3.09
C GLU A 188 -5.60 18.74 -4.01
N GLU A 189 -5.38 19.96 -3.55
CA GLU A 189 -4.75 21.00 -4.36
C GLU A 189 -3.28 20.67 -4.74
N PRO A 190 -2.38 20.30 -3.84
CA PRO A 190 -1.03 19.91 -4.19
C PRO A 190 -0.97 18.73 -5.18
N VAL A 191 -1.82 17.71 -5.00
CA VAL A 191 -1.92 16.58 -5.93
C VAL A 191 -2.38 17.05 -7.30
N ARG A 192 -3.44 17.85 -7.36
CA ARG A 192 -3.97 18.39 -8.62
C ARG A 192 -2.92 19.23 -9.37
N VAL A 193 -2.29 20.17 -8.67
CA VAL A 193 -1.27 21.06 -9.27
C VAL A 193 -0.07 20.24 -9.78
N MET A 194 0.38 19.25 -9.03
CA MET A 194 1.48 18.39 -9.43
C MET A 194 1.12 17.56 -10.66
N ILE A 195 -0.06 16.91 -10.67
CA ILE A 195 -0.54 16.12 -11.82
C ILE A 195 -0.69 17.01 -13.05
N ASP A 196 -1.31 18.18 -12.93
CA ASP A 196 -1.47 19.14 -14.03
C ASP A 196 -0.11 19.59 -14.60
N ALA A 197 0.89 19.79 -13.74
CA ALA A 197 2.25 20.16 -14.18
C ALA A 197 2.92 19.02 -14.95
N LEU A 198 2.83 17.79 -14.45
CA LEU A 198 3.39 16.60 -15.11
C LEU A 198 2.64 16.29 -16.42
N VAL A 199 1.31 16.36 -16.42
CA VAL A 199 0.50 16.18 -17.64
C VAL A 199 0.93 17.17 -18.72
N ARG A 200 1.06 18.47 -18.37
CA ARG A 200 1.57 19.47 -19.32
C ARG A 200 3.00 19.19 -19.78
N GLY A 201 3.86 18.71 -18.89
CA GLY A 201 5.24 18.35 -19.23
C GLY A 201 5.36 17.16 -20.18
N PHE A 202 4.38 16.25 -20.17
CA PHE A 202 4.29 15.12 -21.09
C PHE A 202 3.41 15.38 -22.32
N SER A 203 2.65 16.47 -22.35
CA SER A 203 1.82 16.86 -23.50
C SER A 203 2.67 17.45 -24.62
N ARG A 204 2.12 17.41 -25.87
CA ARG A 204 2.73 18.04 -27.05
C ARG A 204 2.55 19.56 -27.02
#